data_ff4e787be5fae94386e5ac6069227261
#
_entry.id   ff4e787be5fae94386e5ac6069227261
#
_cell.length_a   1.000
_cell.length_b   1.000
_cell.length_c   1.000
_cell.angle_alpha   90.00
_cell.angle_beta   90.00
_cell.angle_gamma   90.00
#
_symmetry.space_group_name_H-M   'P 1'
#
loop_
_entity.id
_entity.type
_entity.pdbx_description
1 polymer ?
#
loop_
_entity_poly.entity_id
_entity_poly.type
_entity_poly.pdbx_seq_one_letter_code
_entity_poly.pdbx_strand_id
1 'polypeptide(L)'
;LGDVYKRQVTDRRDIYNEGIEHFQSGVTNGRLRRAIYYDYSPEYNFAQWQESGRDQGHTLMCVGLVGVICQLAWSQGDDFFAYDDNLFLRGCEYAACCNYTEETVPFTTYIWQKHNQWNGISPEEQTVVGGGKWMKRAIWALPYYHYKSIKNMSDEKLKYTKIATEYVGVEGGGGYYDPNSGGYDVLGFGTLM
;
A
#
# COMPACT_ATOMS: atom_id res chain seq x y z
N LEU A 1 -7.60 10.06 -4.11
CA LEU A 1 -7.36 9.56 -5.49
C LEU A 1 -8.09 10.38 -6.54
N GLY A 2 -9.40 10.64 -6.38
CA GLY A 2 -10.18 11.40 -7.35
C GLY A 2 -9.64 12.80 -7.65
N ASP A 3 -9.05 13.47 -6.69
CA ASP A 3 -8.62 14.86 -6.84
C ASP A 3 -7.27 14.97 -7.56
N VAL A 4 -6.33 14.05 -7.31
CA VAL A 4 -5.07 13.98 -8.06
C VAL A 4 -5.34 13.66 -9.55
N TYR A 5 -6.30 12.76 -9.80
CA TYR A 5 -6.73 12.43 -11.16
C TYR A 5 -7.39 13.61 -11.90
N LYS A 6 -8.26 14.35 -11.22
CA LYS A 6 -8.91 15.55 -11.77
C LYS A 6 -7.90 16.62 -12.18
N ARG A 7 -6.83 16.79 -11.43
CA ARG A 7 -5.76 17.73 -11.74
C ARG A 7 -5.06 17.43 -13.06
N GLN A 8 -4.73 16.18 -13.34
CA GLN A 8 -4.06 15.80 -14.59
C GLN A 8 -4.88 16.15 -15.82
N VAL A 9 -6.22 16.10 -15.71
CA VAL A 9 -7.13 16.45 -16.80
C VAL A 9 -7.39 17.96 -16.87
N THR A 10 -7.34 18.67 -15.73
CA THR A 10 -7.79 20.08 -15.64
C THR A 10 -6.65 21.07 -15.40
N ASP A 11 -5.40 20.60 -15.25
CA ASP A 11 -4.22 21.42 -14.87
C ASP A 11 -4.43 22.26 -13.57
N ARG A 12 -5.21 21.74 -12.63
CA ARG A 12 -5.52 22.37 -11.35
C ARG A 12 -4.50 22.00 -10.27
N ARG A 13 -3.43 22.78 -10.16
CA ARG A 13 -2.38 22.59 -9.13
C ARG A 13 -2.89 22.70 -7.71
N ASP A 14 -3.90 23.53 -7.47
CA ASP A 14 -4.52 23.68 -6.16
C ASP A 14 -5.14 22.37 -5.66
N ILE A 15 -5.89 21.65 -6.50
CA ILE A 15 -6.48 20.33 -6.16
C ILE A 15 -5.39 19.30 -5.92
N TYR A 16 -4.32 19.31 -6.72
CA TYR A 16 -3.19 18.40 -6.49
C TYR A 16 -2.52 18.67 -5.15
N ASN A 17 -2.20 19.92 -4.86
CA ASN A 17 -1.52 20.31 -3.62
C ASN A 17 -2.37 19.94 -2.39
N GLU A 18 -3.70 20.16 -2.45
CA GLU A 18 -4.62 19.73 -1.38
C GLU A 18 -4.57 18.22 -1.16
N GLY A 19 -4.57 17.42 -2.23
CA GLY A 19 -4.44 15.96 -2.14
C GLY A 19 -3.10 15.51 -1.55
N ILE A 20 -2.02 16.13 -1.95
CA ILE A 20 -0.67 15.86 -1.43
C ILE A 20 -0.53 16.28 0.04
N GLU A 21 -1.01 17.45 0.39
CA GLU A 21 -1.03 17.92 1.79
C GLU A 21 -1.83 16.95 2.67
N HIS A 22 -3.00 16.49 2.18
CA HIS A 22 -3.79 15.50 2.90
C HIS A 22 -3.06 14.16 3.06
N PHE A 23 -2.37 13.69 2.02
CA PHE A 23 -1.58 12.46 2.06
C PHE A 23 -0.43 12.51 3.07
N GLN A 24 0.21 13.68 3.22
CA GLN A 24 1.32 13.89 4.17
C GLN A 24 0.85 14.17 5.60
N SER A 25 -0.17 15.02 5.78
CA SER A 25 -0.50 15.63 7.07
C SER A 25 -1.98 15.58 7.45
N GLY A 26 -2.84 15.01 6.60
CA GLY A 26 -4.27 14.91 6.82
C GLY A 26 -4.66 14.20 8.12
N VAL A 27 -5.86 14.47 8.60
CA VAL A 27 -6.37 13.89 9.86
C VAL A 27 -7.10 12.56 9.71
N THR A 28 -7.29 12.10 8.46
CA THR A 28 -8.00 10.85 8.14
C THR A 28 -7.06 9.73 7.70
N ASN A 29 -7.63 8.57 7.37
CA ASN A 29 -6.89 7.40 6.87
C ASN A 29 -6.29 7.59 5.47
N GLY A 30 -6.58 8.69 4.79
CA GLY A 30 -5.89 9.10 3.56
C GLY A 30 -4.46 9.59 3.80
N ARG A 31 -4.09 9.88 5.03
CA ARG A 31 -2.71 10.17 5.40
C ARG A 31 -1.89 8.88 5.48
N LEU A 32 -0.72 8.84 4.83
CA LEU A 32 0.13 7.65 4.78
C LEU A 32 0.47 7.10 6.17
N ARG A 33 0.89 7.96 7.12
CA ARG A 33 1.19 7.59 8.51
C ARG A 33 -0.03 7.17 9.36
N ARG A 34 -1.23 7.23 8.80
CA ARG A 34 -2.42 6.64 9.42
C ARG A 34 -2.82 5.35 8.74
N ALA A 35 -2.66 5.24 7.44
CA ALA A 35 -2.87 4.01 6.69
C ALA A 35 -1.82 2.96 7.07
N ILE A 36 -0.54 3.35 7.12
CA ILE A 36 0.56 2.58 7.71
C ILE A 36 0.75 3.08 9.13
N TYR A 37 0.13 2.38 10.06
CA TYR A 37 -0.06 2.90 11.40
C TYR A 37 1.05 2.56 12.39
N TYR A 38 1.85 1.53 12.13
CA TYR A 38 2.97 1.13 12.98
C TYR A 38 4.21 0.77 12.18
N ASP A 39 5.35 1.35 12.55
CA ASP A 39 6.63 1.15 11.89
C ASP A 39 7.55 0.36 12.81
N TYR A 40 8.04 -0.77 12.35
CA TYR A 40 8.93 -1.67 13.10
C TYR A 40 10.41 -1.38 12.87
N SER A 41 10.76 -0.35 12.09
CA SER A 41 12.16 0.04 11.88
C SER A 41 12.79 0.61 13.17
N PRO A 42 14.10 0.44 13.40
CA PRO A 42 15.07 -0.22 12.53
C PRO A 42 15.18 -1.75 12.72
N GLU A 43 14.43 -2.36 13.64
CA GLU A 43 14.54 -3.78 13.98
C GLU A 43 14.13 -4.68 12.81
N TYR A 44 13.06 -4.28 12.11
CA TYR A 44 12.55 -4.97 10.92
C TYR A 44 12.34 -3.98 9.78
N ASN A 45 12.51 -4.44 8.54
CA ASN A 45 12.13 -3.66 7.34
C ASN A 45 10.62 -3.79 7.06
N PHE A 46 9.80 -3.56 8.10
CA PHE A 46 8.35 -3.73 8.06
C PHE A 46 7.62 -2.52 8.62
N ALA A 47 6.45 -2.23 8.03
CA ALA A 47 5.50 -1.29 8.59
C ALA A 47 4.06 -1.82 8.39
N GLN A 48 3.30 -1.88 9.47
CA GLN A 48 1.98 -2.49 9.54
C GLN A 48 0.89 -1.55 9.05
N TRP A 49 0.07 -2.05 8.13
CA TRP A 49 -1.15 -1.37 7.69
C TRP A 49 -2.26 -1.50 8.75
N GLN A 50 -3.11 -0.48 8.86
CA GLN A 50 -4.28 -0.54 9.74
C GLN A 50 -5.25 -1.68 9.38
N GLU A 51 -5.32 -2.07 8.12
CA GLU A 51 -6.18 -3.16 7.64
C GLU A 51 -5.57 -4.56 7.82
N SER A 52 -4.30 -4.66 8.27
CA SER A 52 -3.57 -5.94 8.37
C SER A 52 -4.24 -6.98 9.27
N GLY A 53 -4.95 -6.56 10.29
CA GLY A 53 -5.68 -7.44 11.18
C GLY A 53 -7.10 -7.77 10.72
N ARG A 54 -7.64 -7.03 9.75
CA ARG A 54 -8.97 -7.26 9.20
C ARG A 54 -8.94 -8.42 8.19
N ASP A 55 -8.24 -8.25 7.08
CA ASP A 55 -8.00 -9.28 6.07
C ASP A 55 -6.93 -8.82 5.07
N GLN A 56 -6.39 -9.79 4.32
CA GLN A 56 -5.34 -9.51 3.35
C GLN A 56 -5.87 -8.79 2.10
N GLY A 57 -7.13 -8.99 1.72
CA GLY A 57 -7.72 -8.30 0.57
C GLY A 57 -7.71 -6.78 0.76
N HIS A 58 -8.15 -6.28 1.92
CA HIS A 58 -8.11 -4.85 2.24
C HIS A 58 -6.68 -4.33 2.40
N THR A 59 -5.78 -5.13 2.99
CA THR A 59 -4.36 -4.76 3.09
C THR A 59 -3.74 -4.55 1.69
N LEU A 60 -3.96 -5.49 0.77
CA LEU A 60 -3.45 -5.38 -0.59
C LEU A 60 -4.09 -4.23 -1.38
N MET A 61 -5.38 -3.94 -1.15
CA MET A 61 -6.03 -2.76 -1.70
C MET A 61 -5.32 -1.47 -1.26
N CYS A 62 -4.95 -1.35 0.01
CA CYS A 62 -4.19 -0.20 0.50
C CYS A 62 -2.83 -0.08 -0.20
N VAL A 63 -2.10 -1.17 -0.38
CA VAL A 63 -0.83 -1.19 -1.14
C VAL A 63 -1.03 -0.65 -2.56
N GLY A 64 -2.04 -1.15 -3.27
CA GLY A 64 -2.34 -0.72 -4.63
C GLY A 64 -2.70 0.76 -4.72
N LEU A 65 -3.59 1.24 -3.85
CA LEU A 65 -4.03 2.64 -3.82
C LEU A 65 -2.88 3.61 -3.52
N VAL A 66 -2.03 3.28 -2.54
CA VAL A 66 -0.85 4.10 -2.21
C VAL A 66 0.17 4.05 -3.34
N GLY A 67 0.40 2.91 -3.97
CA GLY A 67 1.26 2.79 -5.15
C GLY A 67 0.83 3.73 -6.27
N VAL A 68 -0.48 3.79 -6.57
CA VAL A 68 -1.03 4.72 -7.55
C VAL A 68 -0.80 6.19 -7.16
N ILE A 69 -1.00 6.55 -5.88
CA ILE A 69 -0.71 7.92 -5.40
C ILE A 69 0.77 8.25 -5.60
N CYS A 70 1.68 7.37 -5.18
CA CYS A 70 3.13 7.56 -5.33
C CYS A 70 3.52 7.73 -6.82
N GLN A 71 2.95 6.91 -7.72
CA GLN A 71 3.23 7.01 -9.15
C GLN A 71 2.69 8.30 -9.77
N LEU A 72 1.48 8.72 -9.40
CA LEU A 72 0.92 9.99 -9.85
C LEU A 72 1.76 11.18 -9.40
N ALA A 73 2.22 11.17 -8.15
CA ALA A 73 3.10 12.20 -7.60
C ALA A 73 4.46 12.20 -8.31
N TRP A 74 5.06 11.02 -8.52
CA TRP A 74 6.31 10.86 -9.27
C TRP A 74 6.21 11.46 -10.67
N SER A 75 5.10 11.26 -11.37
CA SER A 75 4.83 11.84 -12.69
C SER A 75 4.71 13.38 -12.67
N GLN A 76 4.59 13.98 -11.51
CA GLN A 76 4.56 15.43 -11.29
C GLN A 76 5.86 15.99 -10.71
N GLY A 77 6.86 15.14 -10.48
CA GLY A 77 8.16 15.51 -9.91
C GLY A 77 8.26 15.37 -8.39
N ASP A 78 7.24 14.84 -7.72
CA ASP A 78 7.21 14.66 -6.28
C ASP A 78 7.50 13.19 -5.91
N ASP A 79 8.58 12.95 -5.16
CA ASP A 79 9.04 11.60 -4.81
C ASP A 79 8.41 11.10 -3.50
N PHE A 80 7.20 10.57 -3.60
CA PHE A 80 6.53 9.96 -2.45
C PHE A 80 6.92 8.51 -2.20
N PHE A 81 7.62 7.86 -3.11
CA PHE A 81 8.25 6.58 -2.82
C PHE A 81 9.33 6.70 -1.75
N ALA A 82 10.08 7.82 -1.73
CA ALA A 82 11.09 8.09 -0.70
C ALA A 82 10.50 8.69 0.59
N TYR A 83 9.22 9.07 0.60
CA TYR A 83 8.61 9.76 1.73
C TYR A 83 8.77 8.96 3.02
N ASP A 84 9.17 9.68 4.09
CA ASP A 84 9.30 9.15 5.44
C ASP A 84 10.22 7.91 5.51
N ASP A 85 11.40 8.06 4.94
CA ASP A 85 12.43 7.02 4.81
C ASP A 85 11.90 5.74 4.17
N ASN A 86 11.21 5.89 3.04
CA ASN A 86 10.61 4.79 2.29
C ASN A 86 9.54 4.00 3.08
N LEU A 87 8.71 4.68 3.86
CA LEU A 87 7.66 4.05 4.65
C LEU A 87 6.75 3.14 3.81
N PHE A 88 6.45 3.55 2.57
CA PHE A 88 5.64 2.75 1.67
C PHE A 88 6.31 1.40 1.33
N LEU A 89 7.64 1.39 1.11
CA LEU A 89 8.37 0.13 0.90
C LEU A 89 8.23 -0.81 2.10
N ARG A 90 8.40 -0.30 3.32
CA ARG A 90 8.24 -1.13 4.53
C ARG A 90 6.82 -1.68 4.67
N GLY A 91 5.82 -0.89 4.25
CA GLY A 91 4.44 -1.36 4.12
C GLY A 91 4.27 -2.46 3.08
N CYS A 92 4.91 -2.33 1.91
CA CYS A 92 4.91 -3.36 0.87
C CYS A 92 5.58 -4.65 1.35
N GLU A 93 6.75 -4.57 1.98
CA GLU A 93 7.47 -5.72 2.53
C GLU A 93 6.62 -6.46 3.57
N TYR A 94 5.97 -5.72 4.48
CA TYR A 94 5.07 -6.30 5.48
C TYR A 94 3.89 -7.04 4.83
N ALA A 95 3.16 -6.38 3.94
CA ALA A 95 2.00 -6.96 3.26
C ALA A 95 2.38 -8.17 2.40
N ALA A 96 3.51 -8.11 1.69
CA ALA A 96 4.01 -9.20 0.87
C ALA A 96 4.42 -10.40 1.72
N CYS A 97 5.12 -10.19 2.83
CA CYS A 97 5.45 -11.25 3.77
C CYS A 97 4.20 -11.95 4.31
N CYS A 98 3.22 -11.17 4.78
CA CYS A 98 1.94 -11.71 5.26
C CYS A 98 1.21 -12.53 4.22
N ASN A 99 1.21 -12.09 2.96
CA ASN A 99 0.38 -12.68 1.90
C ASN A 99 1.04 -13.87 1.19
N TYR A 100 2.36 -13.81 0.94
CA TYR A 100 3.04 -14.74 0.04
C TYR A 100 4.12 -15.61 0.71
N THR A 101 4.13 -15.63 2.05
CA THR A 101 5.03 -16.54 2.80
C THR A 101 4.32 -17.15 3.99
N GLU A 102 4.95 -18.16 4.60
CA GLU A 102 4.51 -18.71 5.90
C GLU A 102 5.31 -18.11 7.06
N GLU A 103 6.16 -17.12 6.79
CA GLU A 103 6.91 -16.42 7.84
C GLU A 103 5.94 -15.59 8.71
N THR A 104 6.24 -15.50 10.00
CA THR A 104 5.51 -14.67 10.95
C THR A 104 6.05 -13.24 10.91
N VAL A 105 5.14 -12.28 10.98
CA VAL A 105 5.49 -10.86 11.12
C VAL A 105 5.15 -10.37 12.52
N PRO A 106 5.84 -9.34 13.03
CA PRO A 106 5.39 -8.68 14.25
C PRO A 106 4.00 -8.06 14.04
N PHE A 107 3.18 -8.03 15.08
CA PHE A 107 1.85 -7.44 15.02
C PHE A 107 1.60 -6.57 16.25
N THR A 108 1.24 -5.32 16.01
CA THR A 108 0.80 -4.39 17.05
C THR A 108 -0.70 -4.25 16.98
N THR A 109 -1.37 -4.43 18.13
CA THR A 109 -2.83 -4.34 18.24
C THR A 109 -3.37 -3.06 17.63
N TYR A 110 -4.33 -3.20 16.75
CA TYR A 110 -5.11 -2.10 16.18
C TYR A 110 -6.55 -2.16 16.68
N ILE A 111 -7.06 -1.03 17.16
CA ILE A 111 -8.45 -0.93 17.63
C ILE A 111 -9.23 -0.11 16.62
N TRP A 112 -10.04 -0.79 15.82
CA TRP A 112 -10.94 -0.15 14.87
C TRP A 112 -12.06 0.60 15.61
N GLN A 113 -12.38 1.81 15.16
CA GLN A 113 -13.37 2.69 15.79
C GLN A 113 -13.12 3.04 17.27
N LYS A 114 -11.87 3.03 17.71
CA LYS A 114 -11.50 3.33 19.11
C LYS A 114 -12.14 4.61 19.67
N HIS A 115 -12.31 5.63 18.84
CA HIS A 115 -12.77 6.96 19.24
C HIS A 115 -14.11 7.37 18.59
N ASN A 116 -14.72 6.51 17.80
CA ASN A 116 -15.91 6.84 17.05
C ASN A 116 -16.85 5.63 16.95
N GLN A 117 -17.86 5.59 17.79
CA GLN A 117 -18.91 4.58 17.74
C GLN A 117 -19.95 4.96 16.67
N TRP A 118 -19.55 4.82 15.43
CA TRP A 118 -20.44 5.10 14.32
C TRP A 118 -21.49 3.98 14.17
N ASN A 119 -22.75 4.36 14.03
CA ASN A 119 -23.89 3.42 13.88
C ASN A 119 -24.04 2.39 15.02
N GLY A 120 -23.60 2.69 16.24
CA GLY A 120 -23.72 1.75 17.36
C GLY A 120 -22.81 0.52 17.28
N ILE A 121 -21.87 0.48 16.34
CA ILE A 121 -20.89 -0.60 16.24
C ILE A 121 -19.83 -0.37 17.31
N SER A 122 -19.58 -1.40 18.12
CA SER A 122 -18.53 -1.36 19.15
C SER A 122 -17.14 -1.37 18.51
N PRO A 123 -16.14 -0.75 19.18
CA PRO A 123 -14.74 -0.90 18.79
C PRO A 123 -14.35 -2.37 18.67
N GLU A 124 -13.64 -2.72 17.60
CA GLU A 124 -13.11 -4.06 17.37
C GLU A 124 -11.60 -4.06 17.55
N GLU A 125 -11.11 -4.96 18.37
CA GLU A 125 -9.68 -5.14 18.61
C GLU A 125 -9.12 -6.20 17.68
N GLN A 126 -8.14 -5.82 16.87
CA GLN A 126 -7.42 -6.71 15.96
C GLN A 126 -6.03 -6.98 16.56
N THR A 127 -5.78 -8.22 16.90
CA THR A 127 -4.58 -8.67 17.64
C THR A 127 -3.65 -9.54 16.83
N VAL A 128 -4.08 -9.98 15.65
CA VAL A 128 -3.33 -10.86 14.75
C VAL A 128 -3.54 -10.48 13.30
N VAL A 129 -2.65 -10.94 12.44
CA VAL A 129 -2.80 -10.77 10.99
C VAL A 129 -4.08 -11.44 10.50
N GLY A 130 -4.88 -10.71 9.73
CA GLY A 130 -6.11 -11.21 9.13
C GLY A 130 -5.87 -12.26 8.04
N GLY A 131 -6.90 -13.06 7.78
CA GLY A 131 -6.86 -14.15 6.80
C GLY A 131 -6.84 -13.71 5.34
N GLY A 132 -6.80 -14.69 4.43
CA GLY A 132 -6.89 -14.47 2.98
C GLY A 132 -5.54 -14.33 2.28
N LYS A 133 -4.63 -15.27 2.54
CA LYS A 133 -3.31 -15.33 1.86
C LYS A 133 -3.40 -15.75 0.39
N TRP A 134 -2.30 -15.57 -0.33
CA TRP A 134 -2.06 -16.02 -1.71
C TRP A 134 -2.96 -15.35 -2.76
N MET A 135 -3.47 -14.17 -2.46
CA MET A 135 -4.29 -13.42 -3.41
C MET A 135 -3.44 -12.84 -4.54
N LYS A 136 -3.86 -13.05 -5.78
CA LYS A 136 -3.24 -12.39 -6.93
C LYS A 136 -3.81 -10.99 -7.08
N ARG A 137 -2.93 -10.00 -6.99
CA ARG A 137 -3.23 -8.57 -7.20
C ARG A 137 -2.16 -7.95 -8.07
N ALA A 138 -2.54 -7.24 -9.10
CA ALA A 138 -1.63 -6.53 -10.01
C ALA A 138 -1.15 -5.20 -9.41
N ILE A 139 -0.42 -5.27 -8.31
CA ILE A 139 -0.01 -4.10 -7.50
C ILE A 139 1.49 -4.11 -7.15
N TRP A 140 2.22 -5.15 -7.52
CA TRP A 140 3.56 -5.41 -7.02
C TRP A 140 4.67 -4.96 -7.95
N ALA A 141 4.47 -5.07 -9.27
CA ALA A 141 5.47 -4.68 -10.25
C ALA A 141 5.84 -3.20 -10.13
N LEU A 142 4.85 -2.33 -9.92
CA LEU A 142 5.06 -0.90 -9.76
C LEU A 142 6.03 -0.57 -8.61
N PRO A 143 5.75 -0.89 -7.33
CA PRO A 143 6.68 -0.60 -6.24
C PRO A 143 7.99 -1.37 -6.37
N TYR A 144 7.97 -2.64 -6.76
CA TYR A 144 9.19 -3.43 -6.91
C TYR A 144 10.17 -2.80 -7.90
N TYR A 145 9.75 -2.52 -9.12
CA TYR A 145 10.64 -1.97 -10.14
C TYR A 145 11.02 -0.51 -9.85
N HIS A 146 10.15 0.27 -9.23
CA HIS A 146 10.54 1.61 -8.80
C HIS A 146 11.69 1.56 -7.81
N TYR A 147 11.58 0.79 -6.73
CA TYR A 147 12.64 0.69 -5.73
C TYR A 147 13.88 -0.05 -6.26
N LYS A 148 13.70 -1.07 -7.10
CA LYS A 148 14.80 -1.84 -7.68
C LYS A 148 15.59 -1.04 -8.70
N SER A 149 14.92 -0.47 -9.69
CA SER A 149 15.56 0.09 -10.88
C SER A 149 15.82 1.59 -10.78
N ILE A 150 14.92 2.35 -10.13
CA ILE A 150 15.05 3.80 -10.00
C ILE A 150 15.82 4.15 -8.73
N LYS A 151 15.52 3.50 -7.61
CA LYS A 151 16.18 3.74 -6.32
C LYS A 151 17.43 2.88 -6.10
N ASN A 152 17.72 1.90 -6.96
CA ASN A 152 18.85 0.98 -6.86
C ASN A 152 18.94 0.24 -5.53
N MET A 153 17.80 -0.14 -4.95
CA MET A 153 17.77 -0.87 -3.69
C MET A 153 18.21 -2.32 -3.87
N SER A 154 18.83 -2.87 -2.82
CA SER A 154 19.29 -4.26 -2.81
C SER A 154 18.12 -5.25 -2.74
N ASP A 155 18.33 -6.47 -3.25
CA ASP A 155 17.34 -7.54 -3.17
C ASP A 155 16.99 -7.93 -1.73
N GLU A 156 17.90 -7.71 -0.80
CA GLU A 156 17.65 -7.93 0.63
C GLU A 156 16.55 -7.00 1.17
N LYS A 157 16.58 -5.71 0.78
CA LYS A 157 15.56 -4.72 1.16
C LYS A 157 14.23 -4.93 0.45
N LEU A 158 14.21 -5.67 -0.67
CA LEU A 158 13.05 -5.94 -1.51
C LEU A 158 12.62 -7.40 -1.46
N LYS A 159 13.04 -8.14 -0.43
CA LYS A 159 12.89 -9.61 -0.34
C LYS A 159 11.46 -10.05 -0.62
N TYR A 160 10.51 -9.51 0.10
CA TYR A 160 9.13 -9.97 0.05
C TYR A 160 8.36 -9.35 -1.11
N THR A 161 8.58 -8.10 -1.44
CA THR A 161 8.02 -7.46 -2.64
C THR A 161 8.47 -8.17 -3.91
N LYS A 162 9.71 -8.67 -3.96
CA LYS A 162 10.21 -9.51 -5.05
C LYS A 162 9.43 -10.83 -5.16
N ILE A 163 9.27 -11.54 -4.03
CA ILE A 163 8.48 -12.79 -3.97
C ILE A 163 7.07 -12.55 -4.48
N ALA A 164 6.42 -11.47 -4.03
CA ALA A 164 5.08 -11.11 -4.45
C ALA A 164 5.01 -10.84 -5.97
N THR A 165 5.96 -10.08 -6.51
CA THR A 165 6.06 -9.78 -7.95
C THR A 165 6.24 -11.05 -8.78
N GLU A 166 7.13 -11.95 -8.36
CA GLU A 166 7.35 -13.23 -9.03
C GLU A 166 6.13 -14.15 -8.97
N TYR A 167 5.43 -14.19 -7.82
CA TYR A 167 4.22 -14.99 -7.65
C TYR A 167 3.06 -14.51 -8.53
N VAL A 168 2.82 -13.20 -8.58
CA VAL A 168 1.74 -12.62 -9.40
C VAL A 168 2.09 -12.70 -10.88
N GLY A 169 3.35 -12.52 -11.24
CA GLY A 169 3.84 -12.54 -12.61
C GLY A 169 3.64 -11.22 -13.34
N VAL A 170 3.47 -11.29 -14.66
CA VAL A 170 3.37 -10.11 -15.51
C VAL A 170 2.06 -9.36 -15.28
N GLU A 171 2.16 -8.10 -14.89
CA GLU A 171 1.05 -7.18 -14.71
C GLU A 171 0.85 -6.37 -15.99
N GLY A 172 0.21 -6.98 -17.00
CA GLY A 172 -0.01 -6.40 -18.32
C GLY A 172 -1.41 -5.86 -18.57
N GLY A 173 -2.24 -5.77 -17.52
CA GLY A 173 -3.67 -5.46 -17.65
C GLY A 173 -4.50 -6.64 -18.17
N GLY A 174 -5.79 -6.65 -17.85
CA GLY A 174 -6.72 -7.66 -18.36
C GLY A 174 -6.52 -9.11 -17.88
N GLY A 175 -5.60 -9.34 -16.96
CA GLY A 175 -5.36 -10.64 -16.34
C GLY A 175 -6.44 -10.98 -15.30
N TYR A 176 -6.53 -12.26 -14.95
CA TYR A 176 -7.38 -12.70 -13.85
C TYR A 176 -6.62 -12.54 -12.52
N TYR A 177 -7.02 -11.58 -11.72
CA TYR A 177 -6.38 -11.22 -10.45
C TYR A 177 -7.23 -11.57 -9.22
N ASP A 178 -8.05 -12.59 -9.27
CA ASP A 178 -9.00 -12.94 -8.24
C ASP A 178 -10.24 -12.02 -8.19
N PRO A 179 -11.47 -12.57 -8.21
CA PRO A 179 -12.71 -11.80 -8.22
C PRO A 179 -13.08 -11.18 -6.86
N ASN A 180 -12.25 -11.40 -5.82
CA ASN A 180 -12.51 -10.83 -4.50
C ASN A 180 -12.36 -9.30 -4.49
N SER A 181 -12.88 -8.68 -3.44
CA SER A 181 -12.77 -7.25 -3.20
C SER A 181 -11.33 -6.76 -3.40
N GLY A 182 -11.16 -5.71 -4.17
CA GLY A 182 -9.87 -5.11 -4.50
C GLY A 182 -9.12 -5.74 -5.69
N GLY A 183 -9.64 -6.81 -6.31
CA GLY A 183 -8.97 -7.47 -7.44
C GLY A 183 -8.82 -6.59 -8.68
N TYR A 184 -9.74 -5.65 -8.86
CA TYR A 184 -9.80 -4.76 -10.01
C TYR A 184 -9.74 -3.26 -9.63
N ASP A 185 -9.29 -2.95 -8.41
CA ASP A 185 -9.24 -1.56 -7.93
C ASP A 185 -8.06 -0.76 -8.51
N VAL A 186 -7.13 -1.45 -9.18
CA VAL A 186 -5.97 -0.85 -9.86
C VAL A 186 -5.91 -1.29 -11.32
N LEU A 187 -5.25 -0.51 -12.16
CA LEU A 187 -5.19 -0.79 -13.60
C LEU A 187 -4.37 -2.04 -13.96
N GLY A 188 -3.42 -2.44 -13.12
CA GLY A 188 -2.63 -3.66 -13.32
C GLY A 188 -1.64 -3.60 -14.48
N PHE A 189 -1.08 -2.44 -14.77
CA PHE A 189 -0.08 -2.24 -15.84
C PHE A 189 1.35 -2.05 -15.29
N GLY A 190 1.61 -2.45 -14.05
CA GLY A 190 2.87 -2.17 -13.37
C GLY A 190 4.12 -2.69 -14.10
N THR A 191 4.01 -3.77 -14.85
CA THR A 191 5.15 -4.31 -15.65
C THR A 191 5.45 -3.46 -16.90
N LEU A 192 4.52 -2.64 -17.34
CA LEU A 192 4.65 -1.82 -18.55
C LEU A 192 5.08 -0.37 -18.27
N MET A 193 5.24 0.02 -17.00
CA MET A 193 5.56 1.39 -16.58
C MET A 193 7.04 1.59 -16.27
#